data_66c35446d0e7320c23542d6cc414b628
#
_entry.id   66c35446d0e7320c23542d6cc414b628
#
_cell.length_a   1.000
_cell.length_b   1.000
_cell.length_c   1.000
_cell.angle_alpha   90.00
_cell.angle_beta   90.00
_cell.angle_gamma   90.00
#
_symmetry.space_group_name_H-M   'P 1'
#
loop_
_entity.id
_entity.type
_entity.pdbx_description
1 polymer ?
#
loop_
_entity_poly.entity_id
_entity_poly.type
_entity_poly.pdbx_seq_one_letter_code
_entity_poly.pdbx_strand_id
1 'polypeptide(L)'
;MKKIGILFGQENTFPQAFVDRVNSKKENGISAELAHINKIIQGEPIGYDVLIDRISQDVPFYRAMLKNAAISGTAVINNPFWWSADDKFFNNALATKIGVAVPKTVILPSNQHPTDTNERSFRNLAYPLDWEGIFNYIGFPAYFKPFAGGGWKNVYRLNNMDEFFKAYNETGQLVMMLQEEIIFKEYFRCYCLDRQDVHIMQYDPRQPHEFRYVRNPKPLEKKLLDDVHNGVLALNKALGYDFNTVEFAI
;
A
#
# COMPACT_ATOMS: atom_id res chain seq x y z
N MET A 1 2.62 -26.28 19.90
CA MET A 1 2.88 -26.18 18.45
C MET A 1 2.31 -24.85 18.00
N LYS A 2 3.13 -23.99 17.38
CA LYS A 2 2.66 -22.69 16.85
C LYS A 2 2.03 -22.86 15.48
N LYS A 3 0.82 -22.35 15.34
CA LYS A 3 0.01 -22.48 14.13
C LYS A 3 -0.04 -21.15 13.37
N ILE A 4 0.44 -21.16 12.14
CA ILE A 4 0.44 -19.99 11.25
C ILE A 4 -0.69 -20.15 10.24
N GLY A 5 -1.59 -19.16 10.17
CA GLY A 5 -2.62 -19.06 9.16
C GLY A 5 -2.25 -18.00 8.13
N ILE A 6 -2.47 -18.25 6.85
CA ILE A 6 -2.46 -17.22 5.82
C ILE A 6 -3.88 -16.93 5.38
N LEU A 7 -4.30 -15.67 5.54
CA LEU A 7 -5.59 -15.15 5.16
C LEU A 7 -5.46 -14.47 3.79
N PHE A 8 -6.18 -14.95 2.78
CA PHE A 8 -5.99 -14.53 1.40
C PHE A 8 -7.31 -14.43 0.64
N GLY A 9 -7.27 -13.76 -0.51
CA GLY A 9 -8.41 -13.58 -1.41
C GLY A 9 -8.18 -14.24 -2.77
N GLN A 10 -8.01 -13.44 -3.80
CA GLN A 10 -7.90 -13.91 -5.20
C GLN A 10 -6.48 -14.38 -5.60
N GLU A 11 -5.52 -14.35 -4.69
CA GLU A 11 -4.16 -14.83 -4.95
C GLU A 11 -4.14 -16.36 -5.12
N ASN A 12 -3.50 -16.84 -6.20
CA ASN A 12 -3.48 -18.26 -6.53
C ASN A 12 -2.12 -18.93 -6.33
N THR A 13 -1.05 -18.17 -6.04
CA THR A 13 0.33 -18.71 -6.02
C THR A 13 0.99 -18.56 -4.66
N PHE A 14 1.14 -17.36 -4.16
CA PHE A 14 1.89 -17.07 -2.93
C PHE A 14 1.33 -17.79 -1.69
N PRO A 15 0.02 -17.81 -1.41
CA PRO A 15 -0.50 -18.43 -0.19
C PRO A 15 -0.12 -19.90 -0.05
N GLN A 16 -0.35 -20.69 -1.10
CA GLN A 16 0.00 -22.12 -1.08
C GLN A 16 1.50 -22.34 -1.04
N ALA A 17 2.27 -21.59 -1.84
CA ALA A 17 3.73 -21.68 -1.86
C ALA A 17 4.35 -21.36 -0.48
N PHE A 18 3.78 -20.38 0.24
CA PHE A 18 4.19 -20.06 1.60
C PHE A 18 3.93 -21.21 2.56
N VAL A 19 2.73 -21.78 2.55
CA VAL A 19 2.35 -22.92 3.40
C VAL A 19 3.28 -24.11 3.15
N ASP A 20 3.48 -24.47 1.88
CA ASP A 20 4.37 -25.57 1.48
C ASP A 20 5.80 -25.33 1.93
N ARG A 21 6.29 -24.08 1.76
CA ARG A 21 7.65 -23.71 2.16
C ARG A 21 7.88 -23.79 3.65
N VAL A 22 6.93 -23.27 4.45
CA VAL A 22 7.02 -23.35 5.92
C VAL A 22 7.03 -24.80 6.37
N ASN A 23 6.09 -25.60 5.89
CA ASN A 23 5.96 -27.00 6.31
C ASN A 23 7.11 -27.88 5.82
N SER A 24 7.72 -27.56 4.66
CA SER A 24 8.88 -28.29 4.13
C SER A 24 10.15 -28.13 5.00
N LYS A 25 10.25 -27.05 5.78
CA LYS A 25 11.39 -26.83 6.69
C LYS A 25 11.40 -27.80 7.87
N LYS A 26 10.27 -28.42 8.18
CA LYS A 26 10.10 -29.38 9.28
C LYS A 26 10.58 -28.84 10.63
N GLU A 27 10.42 -27.54 10.84
CA GLU A 27 10.77 -26.91 12.12
C GLU A 27 9.86 -27.44 13.23
N ASN A 28 10.48 -27.97 14.29
CA ASN A 28 9.74 -28.56 15.41
C ASN A 28 8.80 -27.54 16.05
N GLY A 29 7.52 -27.90 16.12
CA GLY A 29 6.53 -27.08 16.77
C GLY A 29 5.97 -25.91 15.96
N ILE A 30 6.23 -25.84 14.64
CA ILE A 30 5.67 -24.83 13.72
C ILE A 30 4.93 -25.53 12.59
N SER A 31 3.73 -25.06 12.28
CA SER A 31 2.97 -25.48 11.10
C SER A 31 2.26 -24.29 10.46
N ALA A 32 2.06 -24.34 9.15
CA ALA A 32 1.31 -23.35 8.40
C ALA A 32 0.15 -23.99 7.63
N GLU A 33 -0.92 -23.24 7.49
CA GLU A 33 -2.07 -23.64 6.67
C GLU A 33 -2.76 -22.43 6.03
N LEU A 34 -3.56 -22.64 5.01
CA LEU A 34 -4.53 -21.67 4.53
C LEU A 34 -5.57 -21.46 5.64
N ALA A 35 -5.76 -20.20 6.07
CA ALA A 35 -6.59 -19.93 7.22
C ALA A 35 -8.05 -20.28 6.94
N HIS A 36 -8.65 -21.03 7.86
CA HIS A 36 -10.09 -21.33 7.83
C HIS A 36 -10.77 -20.58 8.97
N ILE A 37 -11.59 -19.61 8.61
CA ILE A 37 -12.32 -18.76 9.56
C ILE A 37 -13.77 -19.18 9.60
N ASN A 38 -14.24 -19.51 10.80
CA ASN A 38 -15.63 -19.88 11.07
C ASN A 38 -16.30 -18.76 11.91
N LYS A 39 -16.81 -19.10 13.05
CA LYS A 39 -17.46 -18.19 13.99
C LYS A 39 -16.42 -17.33 14.72
N ILE A 40 -16.65 -16.02 14.75
CA ILE A 40 -15.82 -15.06 15.49
C ILE A 40 -16.62 -14.54 16.69
N ILE A 41 -16.07 -14.73 17.88
CA ILE A 41 -16.63 -14.22 19.12
C ILE A 41 -15.70 -13.11 19.65
N GLN A 42 -16.28 -12.02 20.10
CA GLN A 42 -15.53 -10.90 20.63
C GLN A 42 -14.68 -11.32 21.86
N GLY A 43 -13.42 -10.97 21.86
CA GLY A 43 -12.49 -11.26 22.94
C GLY A 43 -11.97 -12.71 22.98
N GLU A 44 -12.44 -13.60 22.10
CA GLU A 44 -11.97 -14.98 22.05
C GLU A 44 -10.85 -15.18 21.02
N PRO A 45 -9.85 -16.05 21.33
CA PRO A 45 -8.83 -16.48 20.39
C PRO A 45 -9.43 -17.19 19.19
N ILE A 46 -8.81 -17.03 18.02
CA ILE A 46 -9.28 -17.62 16.76
C ILE A 46 -8.52 -18.89 16.35
N GLY A 47 -7.70 -19.45 17.24
CA GLY A 47 -7.00 -20.72 17.02
C GLY A 47 -5.72 -20.64 16.17
N TYR A 48 -5.19 -19.43 15.95
CA TYR A 48 -3.89 -19.19 15.28
C TYR A 48 -2.97 -18.39 16.19
N ASP A 49 -1.68 -18.79 16.26
CA ASP A 49 -0.65 -18.01 16.94
C ASP A 49 -0.20 -16.81 16.07
N VAL A 50 -0.17 -17.03 14.75
CA VAL A 50 0.19 -16.01 13.76
C VAL A 50 -0.81 -16.02 12.62
N LEU A 51 -1.26 -14.83 12.19
CA LEU A 51 -2.01 -14.64 10.95
C LEU A 51 -1.28 -13.70 10.00
N ILE A 52 -1.09 -14.13 8.76
CA ILE A 52 -0.60 -13.29 7.67
C ILE A 52 -1.80 -12.79 6.89
N ASP A 53 -1.96 -11.48 6.87
CA ASP A 53 -3.07 -10.81 6.19
C ASP A 53 -2.74 -10.44 4.74
N ARG A 54 -3.57 -10.93 3.82
CA ARG A 54 -3.47 -10.65 2.37
C ARG A 54 -4.80 -10.23 1.75
N ILE A 55 -5.83 -9.87 2.58
CA ILE A 55 -7.19 -9.63 2.06
C ILE A 55 -7.96 -8.54 2.80
N SER A 56 -7.56 -8.14 3.99
CA SER A 56 -8.38 -7.23 4.80
C SER A 56 -8.52 -5.83 4.22
N GLN A 57 -7.64 -5.43 3.29
CA GLN A 57 -7.79 -4.20 2.52
C GLN A 57 -9.06 -4.20 1.67
N ASP A 58 -9.47 -5.36 1.16
CA ASP A 58 -10.65 -5.49 0.27
C ASP A 58 -11.92 -5.86 1.04
N VAL A 59 -11.78 -6.54 2.20
CA VAL A 59 -12.91 -7.12 2.93
C VAL A 59 -12.95 -6.63 4.38
N PRO A 60 -13.81 -5.66 4.72
CA PRO A 60 -13.90 -5.08 6.06
C PRO A 60 -14.18 -6.09 7.18
N PHE A 61 -14.87 -7.19 6.90
CA PHE A 61 -15.08 -8.28 7.85
C PHE A 61 -13.75 -8.82 8.38
N TYR A 62 -12.81 -9.12 7.50
CA TYR A 62 -11.49 -9.62 7.92
C TYR A 62 -10.70 -8.58 8.70
N ARG A 63 -10.82 -7.30 8.38
CA ARG A 63 -10.19 -6.23 9.15
C ARG A 63 -10.69 -6.18 10.59
N ALA A 64 -12.00 -6.28 10.79
CA ALA A 64 -12.60 -6.32 12.13
C ALA A 64 -12.15 -7.58 12.88
N MET A 65 -12.17 -8.73 12.23
CA MET A 65 -11.73 -10.01 12.79
C MET A 65 -10.26 -9.99 13.21
N LEU A 66 -9.35 -9.44 12.38
CA LEU A 66 -7.93 -9.37 12.67
C LEU A 66 -7.62 -8.47 13.88
N LYS A 67 -8.38 -7.39 14.09
CA LYS A 67 -8.26 -6.57 15.31
C LYS A 67 -8.67 -7.36 16.55
N ASN A 68 -9.75 -8.14 16.49
CA ASN A 68 -10.13 -9.04 17.57
C ASN A 68 -9.07 -10.12 17.81
N ALA A 69 -8.53 -10.73 16.77
CA ALA A 69 -7.46 -11.71 16.86
C ALA A 69 -6.22 -11.14 17.57
N ALA A 70 -5.80 -9.92 17.18
CA ALA A 70 -4.62 -9.27 17.75
C ALA A 70 -4.77 -8.99 19.25
N ILE A 71 -5.93 -8.47 19.69
CA ILE A 71 -6.16 -8.24 21.14
C ILE A 71 -6.35 -9.53 21.93
N SER A 72 -6.67 -10.63 21.26
CA SER A 72 -6.84 -11.96 21.84
C SER A 72 -5.57 -12.83 21.77
N GLY A 73 -4.41 -12.22 21.42
CA GLY A 73 -3.09 -12.86 21.52
C GLY A 73 -2.52 -13.43 20.22
N THR A 74 -3.23 -13.31 19.08
CA THR A 74 -2.68 -13.69 17.77
C THR A 74 -1.73 -12.61 17.26
N ALA A 75 -0.53 -12.96 16.83
CA ALA A 75 0.35 -12.05 16.11
C ALA A 75 -0.18 -11.85 14.67
N VAL A 76 -0.59 -10.64 14.32
CA VAL A 76 -1.10 -10.32 12.99
C VAL A 76 -0.04 -9.57 12.17
N ILE A 77 0.29 -10.09 11.02
CA ILE A 77 1.24 -9.51 10.07
C ILE A 77 0.46 -8.97 8.86
N ASN A 78 0.38 -7.65 8.62
CA ASN A 78 0.92 -6.57 9.43
C ASN A 78 -0.08 -6.15 10.52
N ASN A 79 0.35 -5.23 11.41
CA ASN A 79 -0.47 -4.73 12.51
C ASN A 79 -1.83 -4.18 12.01
N PRO A 80 -2.97 -4.76 12.43
CA PRO A 80 -4.27 -4.39 11.90
C PRO A 80 -4.81 -3.06 12.41
N PHE A 81 -4.19 -2.48 13.43
CA PHE A 81 -4.55 -1.16 13.96
C PHE A 81 -3.86 -0.04 13.19
N TRP A 82 -2.70 -0.32 12.59
CA TRP A 82 -1.95 0.60 11.74
C TRP A 82 -2.17 0.26 10.26
N TRP A 83 -3.39 0.44 9.82
CA TRP A 83 -3.77 0.07 8.47
C TRP A 83 -3.67 1.27 7.53
N SER A 84 -2.58 1.35 6.78
CA SER A 84 -2.27 2.46 5.88
C SER A 84 -1.74 2.03 4.51
N ALA A 85 -1.64 0.73 4.24
CA ALA A 85 -1.03 0.22 3.00
C ALA A 85 -1.70 0.80 1.74
N ASP A 86 -3.03 1.01 1.79
CA ASP A 86 -3.79 1.58 0.68
C ASP A 86 -3.95 3.10 0.74
N ASP A 87 -3.51 3.76 1.81
CA ASP A 87 -3.55 5.21 1.95
C ASP A 87 -2.27 5.83 1.39
N LYS A 88 -2.27 6.08 0.09
CA LYS A 88 -1.12 6.63 -0.63
C LYS A 88 -0.75 8.04 -0.17
N PHE A 89 -1.75 8.85 0.23
CA PHE A 89 -1.48 10.21 0.69
C PHE A 89 -0.78 10.21 2.05
N PHE A 90 -1.26 9.38 2.99
CA PHE A 90 -0.60 9.20 4.27
C PHE A 90 0.83 8.66 4.09
N ASN A 91 1.03 7.66 3.23
CA ASN A 91 2.35 7.09 2.97
C ASN A 91 3.33 8.14 2.42
N ASN A 92 2.88 9.00 1.50
CA ASN A 92 3.71 10.10 0.99
C ASN A 92 4.01 11.15 2.07
N ALA A 93 3.03 11.52 2.89
CA ALA A 93 3.22 12.46 3.99
C ALA A 93 4.22 11.92 5.04
N LEU A 94 4.11 10.63 5.40
CA LEU A 94 5.04 9.97 6.30
C LEU A 94 6.46 9.93 5.71
N ALA A 95 6.58 9.53 4.44
CA ALA A 95 7.87 9.48 3.75
C ALA A 95 8.55 10.85 3.75
N THR A 96 7.82 11.91 3.40
CA THR A 96 8.32 13.29 3.50
C THR A 96 8.81 13.62 4.90
N LYS A 97 8.04 13.28 5.93
CA LYS A 97 8.38 13.57 7.32
C LYS A 97 9.66 12.89 7.80
N ILE A 98 9.94 11.69 7.31
CA ILE A 98 11.14 10.91 7.67
C ILE A 98 12.31 11.11 6.69
N GLY A 99 12.18 12.03 5.73
CA GLY A 99 13.24 12.40 4.80
C GLY A 99 13.41 11.44 3.61
N VAL A 100 12.43 10.61 3.31
CA VAL A 100 12.40 9.79 2.09
C VAL A 100 11.72 10.60 0.98
N ALA A 101 12.40 10.77 -0.14
CA ALA A 101 11.90 11.55 -1.28
C ALA A 101 10.64 10.89 -1.87
N VAL A 102 9.62 11.70 -2.11
CA VAL A 102 8.36 11.32 -2.75
C VAL A 102 7.89 12.41 -3.71
N PRO A 103 7.11 12.09 -4.73
CA PRO A 103 6.53 13.09 -5.62
C PRO A 103 5.65 14.10 -4.85
N LYS A 104 5.65 15.35 -5.27
CA LYS A 104 4.71 16.36 -4.74
C LYS A 104 3.29 15.86 -4.92
N THR A 105 2.50 15.95 -3.88
CA THR A 105 1.15 15.38 -3.87
C THR A 105 0.20 16.29 -3.11
N VAL A 106 -1.00 16.48 -3.65
CA VAL A 106 -2.13 17.17 -2.99
C VAL A 106 -3.31 16.20 -2.94
N ILE A 107 -3.98 16.13 -1.79
CA ILE A 107 -5.25 15.40 -1.67
C ILE A 107 -6.41 16.35 -1.99
N LEU A 108 -7.42 15.85 -2.69
CA LEU A 108 -8.58 16.61 -3.11
C LEU A 108 -9.86 15.95 -2.60
N PRO A 109 -10.83 16.73 -2.14
CA PRO A 109 -12.13 16.19 -1.76
C PRO A 109 -12.80 15.49 -2.96
N SER A 110 -13.81 14.69 -2.68
CA SER A 110 -14.65 14.12 -3.74
C SER A 110 -15.42 15.23 -4.48
N ASN A 111 -15.62 15.04 -5.79
CA ASN A 111 -16.40 15.97 -6.61
C ASN A 111 -17.89 16.01 -6.19
N GLN A 112 -18.42 14.86 -5.78
CA GLN A 112 -19.77 14.71 -5.26
C GLN A 112 -19.76 14.38 -3.78
N HIS A 113 -20.78 14.79 -3.06
CA HIS A 113 -20.92 14.43 -1.65
C HIS A 113 -20.98 12.91 -1.48
N PRO A 114 -20.20 12.34 -0.55
CA PRO A 114 -20.33 10.94 -0.19
C PRO A 114 -21.76 10.62 0.28
N THR A 115 -22.17 9.36 0.14
CA THR A 115 -23.47 8.88 0.61
C THR A 115 -23.68 9.28 2.06
N ASP A 116 -24.91 9.67 2.40
CA ASP A 116 -25.33 10.12 3.75
C ASP A 116 -24.64 11.43 4.24
N THR A 117 -24.05 12.20 3.33
CA THR A 117 -23.49 13.54 3.62
C THR A 117 -24.16 14.63 2.78
N ASN A 118 -23.96 15.88 3.17
CA ASN A 118 -24.45 17.06 2.48
C ASN A 118 -23.51 18.25 2.69
N GLU A 119 -23.84 19.42 2.17
CA GLU A 119 -23.03 20.63 2.30
C GLU A 119 -22.61 20.93 3.75
N ARG A 120 -23.45 20.61 4.73
CA ARG A 120 -23.14 20.85 6.15
C ARG A 120 -21.97 19.99 6.64
N SER A 121 -21.72 18.87 6.01
CA SER A 121 -20.58 17.98 6.32
C SER A 121 -19.23 18.59 5.89
N PHE A 122 -19.24 19.60 5.02
CA PHE A 122 -18.06 20.22 4.43
C PHE A 122 -17.84 21.68 4.89
N ARG A 123 -18.43 22.11 6.00
CA ARG A 123 -18.33 23.48 6.51
C ARG A 123 -16.91 23.98 6.80
N ASN A 124 -15.98 23.05 7.00
CA ASN A 124 -14.57 23.35 7.26
C ASN A 124 -13.72 23.40 5.97
N LEU A 125 -14.30 23.06 4.83
CA LEU A 125 -13.63 23.09 3.55
C LEU A 125 -13.82 24.49 2.92
N ALA A 126 -12.71 25.09 2.47
CA ALA A 126 -12.79 26.32 1.69
C ALA A 126 -13.45 26.09 0.33
N TYR A 127 -14.26 27.04 -0.11
CA TYR A 127 -14.89 26.98 -1.44
C TYR A 127 -14.86 28.36 -2.09
N PRO A 128 -14.33 28.50 -3.33
CA PRO A 128 -13.61 27.43 -4.05
C PRO A 128 -12.29 27.06 -3.36
N LEU A 129 -11.72 25.89 -3.68
CA LEU A 129 -10.36 25.56 -3.29
C LEU A 129 -9.37 26.49 -4.00
N ASP A 130 -8.17 26.63 -3.45
CA ASP A 130 -7.06 27.35 -4.08
C ASP A 130 -6.49 26.55 -5.26
N TRP A 131 -7.24 26.50 -6.36
CA TRP A 131 -6.85 25.77 -7.56
C TRP A 131 -5.55 26.27 -8.17
N GLU A 132 -5.33 27.57 -8.16
CA GLU A 132 -4.10 28.16 -8.67
C GLU A 132 -2.87 27.71 -7.84
N GLY A 133 -2.96 27.77 -6.53
CA GLY A 133 -1.90 27.29 -5.65
C GLY A 133 -1.65 25.80 -5.81
N ILE A 134 -2.70 24.98 -5.97
CA ILE A 134 -2.58 23.53 -6.20
C ILE A 134 -1.82 23.26 -7.50
N PHE A 135 -2.22 23.87 -8.61
CA PHE A 135 -1.58 23.63 -9.91
C PHE A 135 -0.17 24.19 -9.98
N ASN A 136 0.10 25.33 -9.36
CA ASN A 136 1.45 25.89 -9.26
C ASN A 136 2.40 24.98 -8.42
N TYR A 137 1.87 24.33 -7.38
CA TYR A 137 2.66 23.42 -6.55
C TYR A 137 2.99 22.11 -7.26
N ILE A 138 2.02 21.51 -7.95
CA ILE A 138 2.18 20.20 -8.63
C ILE A 138 2.85 20.36 -9.99
N GLY A 139 2.38 21.29 -10.82
CA GLY A 139 2.74 21.38 -12.23
C GLY A 139 2.04 20.35 -13.11
N PHE A 140 2.30 20.45 -14.42
CA PHE A 140 1.84 19.50 -15.43
C PHE A 140 3.02 19.07 -16.31
N PRO A 141 3.03 17.81 -16.80
CA PRO A 141 2.01 16.78 -16.63
C PRO A 141 1.97 16.21 -15.20
N ALA A 142 0.78 15.71 -14.81
CA ALA A 142 0.52 15.17 -13.49
C ALA A 142 -0.31 13.89 -13.55
N TYR A 143 -0.25 13.09 -12.50
CA TYR A 143 -1.15 11.94 -12.30
C TYR A 143 -2.25 12.29 -11.31
N PHE A 144 -3.47 11.98 -11.71
CA PHE A 144 -4.66 12.13 -10.89
C PHE A 144 -5.26 10.76 -10.60
N LYS A 145 -5.33 10.38 -9.34
CA LYS A 145 -5.65 9.01 -8.93
C LYS A 145 -6.32 8.95 -7.55
N PRO A 146 -7.10 7.90 -7.24
CA PRO A 146 -7.64 7.72 -5.89
C PRO A 146 -6.52 7.64 -4.83
N PHE A 147 -6.75 8.24 -3.67
CA PHE A 147 -5.81 8.16 -2.55
C PHE A 147 -5.73 6.75 -1.97
N ALA A 148 -6.82 5.98 -2.05
CA ALA A 148 -6.93 4.60 -1.58
C ALA A 148 -7.08 3.61 -2.75
N GLY A 149 -6.81 2.32 -2.49
CA GLY A 149 -6.92 1.24 -3.45
C GLY A 149 -5.72 1.10 -4.40
N GLY A 150 -5.81 0.20 -5.37
CA GLY A 150 -4.75 -0.18 -6.29
C GLY A 150 -5.26 -0.57 -7.68
N GLY A 151 -4.42 -1.27 -8.46
CA GLY A 151 -4.83 -1.88 -9.73
C GLY A 151 -5.04 -0.91 -10.89
N TRP A 152 -4.50 0.30 -10.84
CA TRP A 152 -4.58 1.32 -11.89
C TRP A 152 -6.02 1.79 -12.25
N LYS A 153 -7.00 1.53 -11.39
CA LYS A 153 -8.37 2.02 -11.59
C LYS A 153 -8.44 3.51 -11.33
N ASN A 154 -9.14 4.23 -12.21
CA ASN A 154 -9.35 5.70 -12.11
C ASN A 154 -8.04 6.49 -11.99
N VAL A 155 -7.00 6.08 -12.72
CA VAL A 155 -5.72 6.78 -12.81
C VAL A 155 -5.68 7.52 -14.15
N TYR A 156 -5.52 8.84 -14.09
CA TYR A 156 -5.48 9.75 -15.23
C TYR A 156 -4.12 10.42 -15.30
N ARG A 157 -3.49 10.45 -16.47
CA ARG A 157 -2.36 11.32 -16.77
C ARG A 157 -2.89 12.57 -17.43
N LEU A 158 -2.63 13.72 -16.83
CA LEU A 158 -3.22 15.00 -17.21
C LEU A 158 -2.12 15.97 -17.64
N ASN A 159 -2.36 16.71 -18.74
CA ASN A 159 -1.38 17.62 -19.30
C ASN A 159 -1.69 19.10 -19.00
N ASN A 160 -2.90 19.41 -18.55
CA ASN A 160 -3.36 20.79 -18.29
C ASN A 160 -4.59 20.81 -17.38
N MET A 161 -5.00 22.02 -17.00
CA MET A 161 -6.16 22.25 -16.12
C MET A 161 -7.49 21.80 -16.73
N ASP A 162 -7.69 21.93 -18.04
CA ASP A 162 -8.94 21.53 -18.69
C ASP A 162 -9.13 20.03 -18.60
N GLU A 163 -8.07 19.26 -18.87
CA GLU A 163 -8.08 17.81 -18.70
C GLU A 163 -8.33 17.42 -17.22
N PHE A 164 -7.74 18.18 -16.28
CA PHE A 164 -7.97 17.95 -14.87
C PHE A 164 -9.43 18.10 -14.48
N PHE A 165 -10.07 19.23 -14.80
CA PHE A 165 -11.46 19.46 -14.44
C PHE A 165 -12.42 18.47 -15.11
N LYS A 166 -12.13 18.08 -16.35
CA LYS A 166 -12.88 17.03 -17.02
C LYS A 166 -12.80 15.71 -16.24
N ALA A 167 -11.59 15.26 -15.89
CA ALA A 167 -11.40 14.05 -15.12
C ALA A 167 -12.00 14.15 -13.70
N TYR A 168 -11.83 15.28 -13.03
CA TYR A 168 -12.39 15.51 -11.70
C TYR A 168 -13.91 15.38 -11.66
N ASN A 169 -14.60 15.88 -12.70
CA ASN A 169 -16.05 15.76 -12.82
C ASN A 169 -16.54 14.31 -12.99
N GLU A 170 -15.67 13.41 -13.42
CA GLU A 170 -15.98 11.98 -13.61
C GLU A 170 -15.73 11.12 -12.36
N THR A 171 -15.06 11.68 -11.35
CA THR A 171 -14.64 10.87 -10.17
C THR A 171 -15.74 10.62 -9.13
N GLY A 172 -16.87 11.34 -9.23
CA GLY A 172 -18.01 11.14 -8.32
C GLY A 172 -17.62 11.29 -6.85
N GLN A 173 -17.83 10.25 -6.06
CA GLN A 173 -17.57 10.25 -4.63
C GLN A 173 -16.12 9.83 -4.24
N LEU A 174 -15.25 9.60 -5.23
CA LEU A 174 -13.87 9.22 -4.94
C LEU A 174 -13.08 10.43 -4.39
N VAL A 175 -12.40 10.21 -3.28
CA VAL A 175 -11.34 11.12 -2.81
C VAL A 175 -10.10 10.86 -3.64
N MET A 176 -9.59 11.90 -4.26
CA MET A 176 -8.52 11.82 -5.24
C MET A 176 -7.26 12.52 -4.74
N MET A 177 -6.13 12.19 -5.33
CA MET A 177 -4.90 12.95 -5.18
C MET A 177 -4.33 13.33 -6.54
N LEU A 178 -3.80 14.56 -6.63
CA LEU A 178 -3.04 15.06 -7.75
C LEU A 178 -1.55 14.99 -7.39
N GLN A 179 -0.76 14.36 -8.23
CA GLN A 179 0.65 14.07 -7.99
C GLN A 179 1.48 14.46 -9.21
N GLU A 180 2.64 15.11 -9.00
CA GLU A 180 3.56 15.39 -10.09
C GLU A 180 4.01 14.12 -10.81
N GLU A 181 4.24 14.22 -12.12
CA GLU A 181 4.80 13.12 -12.90
C GLU A 181 6.30 13.01 -12.64
N ILE A 182 6.76 11.81 -12.29
CA ILE A 182 8.18 11.51 -12.14
C ILE A 182 8.68 10.79 -13.39
N ILE A 183 9.69 11.38 -14.04
CA ILE A 183 10.44 10.73 -15.11
C ILE A 183 11.60 10.00 -14.47
N PHE A 184 11.60 8.68 -14.56
CA PHE A 184 12.62 7.83 -13.92
C PHE A 184 13.44 7.08 -14.95
N LYS A 185 14.70 6.79 -14.58
CA LYS A 185 15.63 5.95 -15.34
C LYS A 185 15.69 4.54 -14.80
N GLU A 186 15.66 4.42 -13.48
CA GLU A 186 15.69 3.15 -12.77
C GLU A 186 14.44 3.02 -11.90
N TYR A 187 13.96 1.79 -11.75
CA TYR A 187 12.83 1.48 -10.90
C TYR A 187 13.09 0.20 -10.12
N PHE A 188 12.79 0.22 -8.85
CA PHE A 188 13.03 -0.90 -7.93
C PHE A 188 11.75 -1.31 -7.25
N ARG A 189 11.59 -2.62 -7.09
CA ARG A 189 10.61 -3.19 -6.20
C ARG A 189 11.35 -3.88 -5.06
N CYS A 190 11.16 -3.39 -3.85
CA CYS A 190 11.92 -3.77 -2.68
C CYS A 190 11.01 -4.49 -1.70
N TYR A 191 11.36 -5.71 -1.33
CA TYR A 191 10.68 -6.43 -0.26
C TYR A 191 11.40 -6.19 1.06
N CYS A 192 10.62 -5.97 2.11
CA CYS A 192 11.14 -5.84 3.47
C CYS A 192 10.47 -6.87 4.38
N LEU A 193 11.28 -7.61 5.12
CA LEU A 193 10.84 -8.57 6.13
C LEU A 193 11.35 -8.14 7.50
N ASP A 194 10.50 -8.22 8.50
CA ASP A 194 10.81 -7.93 9.91
C ASP A 194 11.52 -6.59 10.12
N ARG A 195 11.29 -5.60 9.22
CA ARG A 195 11.92 -4.28 9.29
C ARG A 195 13.46 -4.31 9.32
N GLN A 196 14.06 -5.39 8.84
CA GLN A 196 15.50 -5.67 8.85
C GLN A 196 16.02 -6.18 7.52
N ASP A 197 15.38 -7.20 6.95
CA ASP A 197 15.82 -7.83 5.72
C ASP A 197 15.21 -7.14 4.52
N VAL A 198 16.04 -6.57 3.66
CA VAL A 198 15.62 -5.88 2.43
C VAL A 198 16.15 -6.60 1.21
N HIS A 199 15.24 -6.97 0.31
CA HIS A 199 15.58 -7.53 -1.01
C HIS A 199 15.18 -6.55 -2.11
N ILE A 200 16.17 -5.99 -2.81
CA ILE A 200 15.99 -4.99 -3.88
C ILE A 200 16.02 -5.72 -5.22
N MET A 201 14.98 -5.52 -6.02
CA MET A 201 14.89 -6.05 -7.39
C MET A 201 14.69 -4.92 -8.39
N GLN A 202 15.44 -4.97 -9.51
CA GLN A 202 15.16 -4.10 -10.65
C GLN A 202 13.81 -4.52 -11.26
N TYR A 203 12.98 -3.52 -11.54
CA TYR A 203 11.62 -3.71 -11.99
C TYR A 203 11.28 -2.65 -13.05
N ASP A 204 10.63 -3.04 -14.13
CA ASP A 204 10.13 -2.09 -15.14
C ASP A 204 8.60 -2.16 -15.21
N PRO A 205 7.89 -1.21 -14.60
CA PRO A 205 6.42 -1.19 -14.60
C PRO A 205 5.82 -0.99 -15.99
N ARG A 206 6.61 -0.55 -16.99
CA ARG A 206 6.19 -0.32 -18.38
C ARG A 206 6.07 -1.61 -19.18
N GLN A 207 6.71 -2.68 -18.70
CA GLN A 207 6.67 -4.00 -19.36
C GLN A 207 5.36 -4.74 -19.07
N PRO A 208 4.95 -5.70 -19.92
CA PRO A 208 3.93 -6.67 -19.58
C PRO A 208 4.22 -7.36 -18.24
N HIS A 209 3.19 -7.75 -17.51
CA HIS A 209 3.29 -8.23 -16.12
C HIS A 209 4.37 -9.30 -15.91
N GLU A 210 4.48 -10.26 -16.83
CA GLU A 210 5.43 -11.38 -16.78
C GLU A 210 6.89 -10.96 -17.00
N PHE A 211 7.15 -9.76 -17.54
CA PHE A 211 8.49 -9.26 -17.86
C PHE A 211 8.93 -8.08 -16.98
N ARG A 212 8.13 -7.70 -15.99
CA ARG A 212 8.43 -6.55 -15.14
C ARG A 212 9.64 -6.77 -14.24
N TYR A 213 9.88 -7.99 -13.76
CA TYR A 213 11.08 -8.31 -13.01
C TYR A 213 12.25 -8.56 -13.95
N VAL A 214 13.31 -7.76 -13.81
CA VAL A 214 14.49 -7.84 -14.67
C VAL A 214 15.30 -9.10 -14.32
N ARG A 215 15.33 -10.09 -15.23
CA ARG A 215 16.00 -11.38 -14.98
C ARG A 215 17.52 -11.28 -14.91
N ASN A 216 18.12 -10.38 -15.69
CA ASN A 216 19.56 -10.14 -15.71
C ASN A 216 19.81 -8.68 -15.36
N PRO A 217 19.73 -8.29 -14.08
CA PRO A 217 19.88 -6.91 -13.66
C PRO A 217 21.31 -6.40 -13.93
N LYS A 218 21.41 -5.15 -14.37
CA LYS A 218 22.70 -4.49 -14.49
C LYS A 218 23.28 -4.19 -13.11
N PRO A 219 24.59 -4.23 -12.95
CA PRO A 219 25.23 -3.74 -11.74
C PRO A 219 24.84 -2.27 -11.48
N LEU A 220 24.52 -1.96 -10.25
CA LEU A 220 24.13 -0.63 -9.80
C LEU A 220 25.22 -0.07 -8.88
N GLU A 221 25.30 1.25 -8.82
CA GLU A 221 26.20 1.91 -7.89
C GLU A 221 25.82 1.55 -6.44
N LYS A 222 26.85 1.23 -5.64
CA LYS A 222 26.66 0.87 -4.23
C LYS A 222 25.91 1.94 -3.46
N LYS A 223 26.24 3.22 -3.68
CA LYS A 223 25.58 4.34 -3.02
C LYS A 223 24.06 4.32 -3.28
N LEU A 224 23.66 4.11 -4.53
CA LEU A 224 22.24 4.04 -4.90
C LEU A 224 21.52 2.89 -4.17
N LEU A 225 22.14 1.72 -4.13
CA LEU A 225 21.58 0.56 -3.40
C LEU A 225 21.50 0.83 -1.90
N ASP A 226 22.49 1.47 -1.30
CA ASP A 226 22.50 1.84 0.11
C ASP A 226 21.39 2.88 0.41
N ASP A 227 21.19 3.87 -0.45
CA ASP A 227 20.13 4.89 -0.31
C ASP A 227 18.73 4.25 -0.39
N VAL A 228 18.51 3.39 -1.37
CA VAL A 228 17.24 2.64 -1.52
C VAL A 228 17.01 1.74 -0.31
N HIS A 229 18.01 0.97 0.11
CA HIS A 229 17.94 0.09 1.27
C HIS A 229 17.55 0.86 2.54
N ASN A 230 18.23 1.98 2.81
CA ASN A 230 17.96 2.82 3.98
C ASN A 230 16.54 3.42 3.93
N GLY A 231 16.10 3.87 2.76
CA GLY A 231 14.74 4.37 2.54
C GLY A 231 13.67 3.31 2.83
N VAL A 232 13.89 2.08 2.35
CA VAL A 232 12.99 0.94 2.65
C VAL A 232 12.92 0.67 4.14
N LEU A 233 14.07 0.60 4.83
CA LEU A 233 14.11 0.35 6.28
C LEU A 233 13.44 1.47 7.06
N ALA A 234 13.70 2.73 6.71
CA ALA A 234 13.11 3.89 7.38
C ALA A 234 11.57 3.86 7.28
N LEU A 235 11.03 3.60 6.10
CA LEU A 235 9.58 3.49 5.86
C LEU A 235 8.96 2.34 6.66
N ASN A 236 9.55 1.14 6.59
CA ASN A 236 8.99 -0.02 7.28
C ASN A 236 9.07 0.10 8.81
N LYS A 237 10.13 0.71 9.35
CA LYS A 237 10.24 1.01 10.79
C LYS A 237 9.18 2.03 11.22
N ALA A 238 8.98 3.09 10.43
CA ALA A 238 7.98 4.11 10.73
C ALA A 238 6.54 3.58 10.62
N LEU A 239 6.27 2.70 9.66
CA LEU A 239 4.99 2.02 9.48
C LEU A 239 4.76 0.87 10.49
N GLY A 240 5.82 0.36 11.12
CA GLY A 240 5.72 -0.84 11.96
C GLY A 240 5.34 -2.10 11.16
N TYR A 241 5.72 -2.17 9.88
CA TYR A 241 5.36 -3.28 8.99
C TYR A 241 6.43 -4.37 8.99
N ASP A 242 6.00 -5.58 9.25
CA ASP A 242 6.87 -6.76 9.28
C ASP A 242 6.99 -7.43 7.91
N PHE A 243 6.03 -7.18 7.01
CA PHE A 243 6.03 -7.70 5.64
C PHE A 243 5.48 -6.65 4.67
N ASN A 244 6.34 -6.08 3.86
CA ASN A 244 5.95 -4.99 2.98
C ASN A 244 6.73 -4.99 1.66
N THR A 245 6.15 -4.34 0.66
CA THR A 245 6.78 -4.03 -0.62
C THR A 245 6.79 -2.52 -0.81
N VAL A 246 7.97 -1.96 -1.10
CA VAL A 246 8.16 -0.54 -1.39
C VAL A 246 8.71 -0.39 -2.80
N GLU A 247 8.20 0.57 -3.55
CA GLU A 247 8.64 0.86 -4.91
C GLU A 247 9.38 2.19 -4.94
N PHE A 248 10.56 2.21 -5.56
CA PHE A 248 11.38 3.40 -5.78
C PHE A 248 11.58 3.66 -7.26
N ALA A 249 11.42 4.92 -7.65
CA ALA A 249 11.72 5.45 -8.97
C ALA A 249 12.89 6.44 -8.84
N ILE A 250 13.95 6.29 -9.67
CA ILE A 250 15.19 7.08 -9.62
C ILE A 250 15.43 7.77 -10.97
#